data_5448030a21f90bb34ca283fb04db5857
#
_entry.id   5448030a21f90bb34ca283fb04db5857
#
_cell.length_a   1.000
_cell.length_b   1.000
_cell.length_c   1.000
_cell.angle_alpha   90.00
_cell.angle_beta   90.00
_cell.angle_gamma   90.00
#
_symmetry.space_group_name_H-M   'P 1'
#
loop_
_entity.id
_entity.type
_entity.pdbx_description
1 polymer ?
#
loop_
_entity_poly.entity_id
_entity_poly.type
_entity_poly.pdbx_seq_one_letter_code
_entity_poly.pdbx_strand_id
1 'polypeptide(L)' 'MNTSETDNIGSIIRLHRKKAGLTQNALADLAGVGKTVVFDIEKNKQSVQWDSLNKVLHALNITIAFESPLMNELREQK' A
#
# COMPACT_ATOMS: atom_id res chain seq x y z
N MET A 1 -6.80 21.63 6.58
CA MET A 1 -7.47 20.39 6.27
C MET A 1 -6.52 19.22 6.25
N ASN A 2 -6.97 18.16 6.76
CA ASN A 2 -6.14 16.99 6.89
C ASN A 2 -6.51 15.95 5.82
N THR A 3 -5.56 15.60 4.97
CA THR A 3 -5.80 14.65 3.90
C THR A 3 -5.68 13.21 4.34
N SER A 4 -5.23 12.97 5.57
CA SER A 4 -4.88 11.63 6.00
C SER A 4 -6.05 10.65 6.00
N GLU A 5 -7.28 11.14 6.13
CA GLU A 5 -8.43 10.24 6.15
C GLU A 5 -8.74 9.64 4.80
N THR A 6 -8.45 10.35 3.72
CA THR A 6 -8.71 9.85 2.38
C THR A 6 -7.46 9.38 1.66
N ASP A 7 -6.29 9.89 2.07
CA ASP A 7 -5.04 9.61 1.37
C ASP A 7 -4.15 8.63 2.12
N ASN A 8 -4.64 8.01 3.19
CA ASN A 8 -3.83 7.03 3.89
C ASN A 8 -3.73 5.73 3.09
N ILE A 9 -2.76 4.93 3.46
CA ILE A 9 -2.45 3.71 2.73
C ILE A 9 -3.64 2.76 2.70
N GLY A 10 -4.34 2.63 3.83
CA GLY A 10 -5.48 1.72 3.90
C GLY A 10 -6.57 2.07 2.91
N SER A 11 -6.89 3.36 2.81
CA SER A 11 -7.91 3.83 1.87
C SER A 11 -7.47 3.64 0.42
N ILE A 12 -6.21 3.91 0.15
CA ILE A 12 -5.66 3.76 -1.21
C ILE A 12 -5.75 2.30 -1.65
N ILE A 13 -5.32 1.39 -0.78
CA ILE A 13 -5.35 -0.03 -1.12
C ILE A 13 -6.78 -0.52 -1.27
N ARG A 14 -7.67 -0.09 -0.38
CA ARG A 14 -9.08 -0.49 -0.49
C ARG A 14 -9.70 -0.03 -1.80
N LEU A 15 -9.44 1.21 -2.19
CA LEU A 15 -9.96 1.72 -3.45
C LEU A 15 -9.48 0.88 -4.63
N HIS A 16 -8.17 0.63 -4.70
CA HIS A 16 -7.61 -0.15 -5.80
C HIS A 16 -8.14 -1.58 -5.79
N ARG A 17 -8.25 -2.17 -4.60
CA ARG A 17 -8.79 -3.53 -4.48
C ARG A 17 -10.21 -3.60 -5.02
N LYS A 18 -11.05 -2.67 -4.61
CA LYS A 18 -12.45 -2.68 -5.04
C LYS A 18 -12.60 -2.42 -6.53
N LYS A 19 -11.79 -1.50 -7.06
CA LYS A 19 -11.81 -1.24 -8.50
C LYS A 19 -11.35 -2.44 -9.30
N ALA A 20 -10.47 -3.26 -8.73
CA ALA A 20 -10.03 -4.49 -9.37
C ALA A 20 -11.02 -5.64 -9.20
N GLY A 21 -12.09 -5.44 -8.45
CA GLY A 21 -13.08 -6.49 -8.24
C GLY A 21 -12.64 -7.58 -7.29
N LEU A 22 -11.70 -7.29 -6.40
CA LEU A 22 -11.14 -8.30 -5.51
C LEU A 22 -11.72 -8.22 -4.12
N THR A 23 -11.96 -9.38 -3.51
CA THR A 23 -12.20 -9.44 -2.06
C THR A 23 -10.87 -9.29 -1.33
N GLN A 24 -10.93 -9.06 -0.03
CA GLN A 24 -9.70 -9.02 0.77
C GLN A 24 -8.96 -10.35 0.71
N ASN A 25 -9.67 -11.46 0.76
CA ASN A 25 -9.03 -12.77 0.66
C ASN A 25 -8.39 -12.99 -0.70
N ALA A 26 -9.07 -12.58 -1.77
CA ALA A 26 -8.52 -12.72 -3.11
C ALA A 26 -7.24 -11.91 -3.28
N LEU A 27 -7.22 -10.69 -2.74
CA LEU A 27 -6.02 -9.88 -2.80
C LEU A 27 -4.90 -10.50 -1.98
N ALA A 28 -5.21 -11.04 -0.80
CA ALA A 28 -4.20 -11.71 0.02
C ALA A 28 -3.57 -12.88 -0.74
N ASP A 29 -4.40 -13.68 -1.39
CA ASP A 29 -3.89 -14.81 -2.18
C ASP A 29 -3.02 -14.32 -3.33
N LEU A 30 -3.46 -13.29 -4.03
CA LEU A 30 -2.72 -12.73 -5.17
C LEU A 30 -1.36 -12.19 -4.72
N ALA A 31 -1.34 -11.51 -3.59
CA ALA A 31 -0.12 -10.90 -3.06
C ALA A 31 0.78 -11.91 -2.35
N GLY A 32 0.27 -13.08 -2.01
CA GLY A 32 1.05 -14.07 -1.27
C GLY A 32 1.23 -13.71 0.19
N VAL A 33 0.22 -13.11 0.81
CA VAL A 33 0.26 -12.74 2.23
C VAL A 33 -0.89 -13.43 2.97
N GLY A 34 -0.84 -13.39 4.29
CA GLY A 34 -1.90 -13.97 5.11
C GLY A 34 -3.21 -13.22 4.97
N LYS A 35 -4.31 -13.91 5.28
CA LYS A 35 -5.64 -13.36 5.06
C LYS A 35 -5.90 -12.10 5.85
N THR A 36 -5.36 -12.00 7.07
CA THR A 36 -5.60 -10.84 7.91
C THR A 36 -4.75 -9.64 7.53
N VAL A 37 -3.72 -9.84 6.71
CA VAL A 37 -2.81 -8.75 6.36
C VAL A 37 -3.53 -7.64 5.61
N VAL A 38 -4.32 -8.00 4.59
CA VAL A 38 -5.06 -7.00 3.82
C VAL A 38 -6.04 -6.26 4.72
N PHE A 39 -6.76 -7.00 5.56
CA PHE A 39 -7.69 -6.40 6.50
C PHE A 39 -6.98 -5.40 7.41
N ASP A 40 -5.83 -5.78 7.96
CA ASP A 40 -5.06 -4.91 8.85
C ASP A 40 -4.55 -3.68 8.12
N ILE A 41 -4.06 -3.84 6.89
CA ILE A 41 -3.60 -2.71 6.09
C ILE A 41 -4.73 -1.72 5.84
N GLU A 42 -5.91 -2.21 5.48
CA GLU A 42 -7.04 -1.34 5.17
C GLU A 42 -7.56 -0.62 6.41
N LYS A 43 -7.25 -1.14 7.59
CA LYS A 43 -7.55 -0.45 8.85
C LYS A 43 -6.42 0.44 9.32
N ASN A 44 -5.38 0.58 8.54
CA ASN A 44 -4.21 1.39 8.86
C ASN A 44 -3.52 0.94 10.14
N LYS A 45 -3.48 -0.37 10.37
CA LYS A 45 -2.78 -0.92 11.51
C LYS A 45 -1.28 -0.69 11.35
N GLN A 46 -0.66 -0.08 12.36
CA GLN A 46 0.73 0.35 12.23
C GLN A 46 1.74 -0.78 12.37
N SER A 47 1.32 -1.92 12.88
CA SER A 47 2.22 -3.04 13.07
C SER A 47 2.37 -3.93 11.84
N VAL A 48 1.76 -3.56 10.72
CA VAL A 48 1.92 -4.32 9.47
C VAL A 48 3.36 -4.22 9.01
N GLN A 49 3.93 -5.35 8.62
CA GLN A 49 5.32 -5.40 8.18
C GLN A 49 5.46 -4.78 6.79
N TRP A 50 6.57 -4.08 6.59
CA TRP A 50 6.87 -3.43 5.32
C TRP A 50 6.88 -4.42 4.16
N ASP A 51 7.45 -5.61 4.38
CA ASP A 51 7.51 -6.62 3.35
C ASP A 51 6.13 -7.04 2.88
N SER A 52 5.21 -7.25 3.82
CA SER A 52 3.83 -7.63 3.49
C SER A 52 3.12 -6.50 2.75
N LEU A 53 3.32 -5.27 3.20
CA LEU A 53 2.72 -4.12 2.55
C LEU A 53 3.20 -4.00 1.11
N ASN A 54 4.50 -4.17 0.87
CA ASN A 54 5.05 -4.11 -0.48
C ASN A 54 4.46 -5.17 -1.39
N LYS A 55 4.23 -6.37 -0.88
CA LYS A 55 3.62 -7.43 -1.68
C LYS A 55 2.21 -7.06 -2.12
N VAL A 56 1.45 -6.45 -1.22
CA VAL A 56 0.09 -6.02 -1.54
C VAL A 56 0.10 -4.87 -2.55
N LEU A 57 0.98 -3.89 -2.35
CA LEU A 57 1.11 -2.79 -3.29
C LEU A 57 1.49 -3.29 -4.67
N HIS A 58 2.44 -4.20 -4.73
CA HIS A 58 2.87 -4.77 -6.01
C HIS A 58 1.73 -5.50 -6.71
N ALA A 59 0.94 -6.26 -5.97
CA ALA A 59 -0.19 -6.98 -6.54
C ALA A 59 -1.22 -6.04 -7.16
N LEU A 60 -1.32 -4.81 -6.66
CA LEU A 60 -2.25 -3.82 -7.16
C LEU A 60 -1.60 -2.84 -8.14
N ASN A 61 -0.36 -3.06 -8.50
CA ASN A 61 0.41 -2.18 -9.39
C ASN A 61 0.53 -0.76 -8.85
N ILE A 62 0.65 -0.64 -7.54
CA ILE A 62 0.84 0.65 -6.89
C ILE A 62 2.34 0.85 -6.64
N THR A 63 2.86 1.98 -7.10
CA THR A 63 4.26 2.34 -6.90
C THR A 63 4.36 3.42 -5.84
N ILE A 64 5.32 3.26 -4.93
CA ILE A 64 5.59 4.27 -3.91
C ILE A 64 6.67 5.21 -4.44
N ALA A 65 6.42 6.51 -4.32
CA ALA A 65 7.42 7.53 -4.66
C ALA A 65 7.70 8.38 -3.42
N PHE A 66 8.95 8.73 -3.24
CA PHE A 66 9.38 9.60 -2.16
C PHE A 66 9.69 10.97 -2.71
N GLU A 67 9.08 11.99 -2.09
CA GLU A 67 9.23 13.37 -2.53
C GLU A 67 9.81 14.18 -1.39
N SER A 68 10.93 14.83 -1.63
CA SER A 68 11.51 15.75 -0.66
C SER A 68 12.52 16.62 -1.40
N PRO A 69 12.89 17.76 -0.81
CA PRO A 69 13.92 18.63 -1.43
C PRO A 69 15.27 17.93 -1.62
N LEU A 70 15.55 16.90 -0.84
CA LEU A 70 16.84 16.22 -0.90
C LEU A 70 16.87 15.08 -1.91
N MET A 71 15.74 14.73 -2.50
CA MET A 71 15.70 13.59 -3.42
C MET A 71 16.52 13.84 -4.67
N ASN A 72 16.66 15.09 -5.09
CA ASN A 72 17.50 15.40 -6.25
C ASN A 72 18.95 15.03 -5.99
N GLU A 73 19.44 15.25 -4.78
CA GLU A 73 20.81 14.90 -4.46
C GLU A 73 21.04 13.40 -4.56
N LEU A 74 20.08 12.61 -4.08
CA LEU A 74 20.20 11.17 -4.16
C LEU A 74 20.20 10.68 -5.61
N ARG A 75 19.33 11.26 -6.43
CA ARG A 75 19.24 10.88 -7.84
C ARG A 75 20.50 11.22 -8.61
N GLU A 76 21.18 12.30 -8.21
CA GLU A 76 22.41 12.72 -8.89
C GLU A 76 23.61 11.85 -8.54
N GLN A 77 23.50 11.02 -7.51
CA GLN A 77 24.60 10.16 -7.10
C GLN A 77 24.72 8.89 -7.92
N LYS A 78 23.87 8.67 -8.84
CA LYS A 78 23.85 7.45 -9.65
C LYS A 78 24.95 7.38 -10.67
#